data_7b92ecf4ff6064e619c00f48555f1442
#
_entry.id   7b92ecf4ff6064e619c00f48555f1442
#
_cell.length_a   1.000
_cell.length_b   1.000
_cell.length_c   1.000
_cell.angle_alpha   90.00
_cell.angle_beta   90.00
_cell.angle_gamma   90.00
#
_symmetry.space_group_name_H-M   'P 1'
#
loop_
_entity.id
_entity.type
_entity.pdbx_description
1 polymer ?
#
loop_
_entity_poly.entity_id
_entity_poly.type
_entity_poly.pdbx_seq_one_letter_code
_entity_poly.pdbx_strand_id
1 'polypeptide(L)'
;SGGKDSTAMLLMMLDRGEHIDEIVTVDTGMEFPEMYDHLAKLQKQVDIPFTVLKSEKSFEYYLKDHEIKRGNHAGQRGYGWARMRSRWCTSNLKTSLIDKHVAQLPGEVTQCIGIAADEKNRVRDKRYPLVEYGITEAEALAYCYSRGFDWGGLYEVMGRVSCWCCPLQNLNELRALRRTHPELWRKLIELDDASLN
;
A
#
# COMPACT_ATOMS: atom_id res chain seq x y z
N SER A 1 -0.08 2.26 -5.08
CA SER A 1 0.47 1.73 -3.84
C SER A 1 2.02 1.70 -3.82
N GLY A 2 2.65 1.80 -4.96
CA GLY A 2 4.11 1.80 -5.11
C GLY A 2 4.79 0.43 -4.94
N GLY A 3 4.07 -0.65 -4.63
CA GLY A 3 4.61 -2.00 -4.58
C GLY A 3 4.92 -2.57 -5.98
N LYS A 4 5.64 -3.71 -6.04
CA LYS A 4 6.09 -4.34 -7.29
C LYS A 4 4.99 -4.50 -8.34
N ASP A 5 3.82 -5.01 -7.92
CA ASP A 5 2.73 -5.30 -8.86
C ASP A 5 2.11 -4.02 -9.43
N SER A 6 1.88 -3.00 -8.61
CA SER A 6 1.35 -1.72 -9.09
C SER A 6 2.35 -0.94 -9.95
N THR A 7 3.64 -1.06 -9.67
CA THR A 7 4.70 -0.45 -10.47
C THR A 7 4.85 -1.17 -11.81
N ALA A 8 4.89 -2.51 -11.80
CA ALA A 8 4.93 -3.31 -13.03
C ALA A 8 3.70 -3.05 -13.91
N MET A 9 2.50 -3.03 -13.31
CA MET A 9 1.26 -2.71 -14.01
C MET A 9 1.36 -1.38 -14.75
N LEU A 10 1.73 -0.31 -14.03
CA LEU A 10 1.86 1.03 -14.62
C LEU A 10 2.83 1.05 -15.79
N LEU A 11 4.04 0.54 -15.60
CA LEU A 11 5.08 0.55 -16.62
C LEU A 11 4.72 -0.32 -17.85
N MET A 12 4.11 -1.48 -17.62
CA MET A 12 3.66 -2.36 -18.71
C MET A 12 2.48 -1.77 -19.50
N MET A 13 1.56 -1.06 -18.85
CA MET A 13 0.50 -0.33 -19.54
C MET A 13 1.09 0.76 -20.44
N LEU A 14 2.08 1.53 -19.93
CA LEU A 14 2.77 2.56 -20.70
C LEU A 14 3.54 1.96 -21.88
N ASP A 15 4.27 0.86 -21.70
CA ASP A 15 4.98 0.17 -22.78
C ASP A 15 4.03 -0.34 -23.88
N ARG A 16 2.77 -0.60 -23.55
CA ARG A 16 1.71 -0.98 -24.50
C ARG A 16 0.99 0.23 -25.13
N GLY A 17 1.38 1.45 -24.78
CA GLY A 17 0.76 2.67 -25.27
C GLY A 17 -0.66 2.90 -24.73
N GLU A 18 -1.01 2.31 -23.59
CA GLU A 18 -2.31 2.54 -22.98
C GLU A 18 -2.38 3.94 -22.39
N HIS A 19 -3.51 4.60 -22.59
CA HIS A 19 -3.76 5.93 -22.02
C HIS A 19 -4.06 5.81 -20.52
N ILE A 20 -3.40 6.64 -19.71
CA ILE A 20 -3.58 6.74 -18.27
C ILE A 20 -3.76 8.21 -17.92
N ASP A 21 -4.94 8.57 -17.40
CA ASP A 21 -5.27 9.96 -17.05
C ASP A 21 -4.57 10.40 -15.77
N GLU A 22 -4.47 9.50 -14.78
CA GLU A 22 -3.93 9.83 -13.47
C GLU A 22 -3.36 8.60 -12.76
N ILE A 23 -2.29 8.82 -12.01
CA ILE A 23 -1.72 7.84 -11.07
C ILE A 23 -2.09 8.27 -9.65
N VAL A 24 -2.81 7.41 -8.94
CA VAL A 24 -3.22 7.70 -7.56
C VAL A 24 -2.51 6.78 -6.59
N THR A 25 -1.87 7.34 -5.58
CA THR A 25 -1.30 6.61 -4.44
C THR A 25 -1.80 7.18 -3.13
N VAL A 26 -1.62 6.42 -2.06
CA VAL A 26 -2.02 6.84 -0.70
C VAL A 26 -0.83 6.76 0.23
N ASP A 27 -0.52 7.88 0.88
CA ASP A 27 0.45 7.96 1.98
C ASP A 27 -0.26 7.71 3.31
N THR A 28 0.07 6.60 3.97
CA THR A 28 -0.45 6.29 5.32
C THR A 28 0.46 6.82 6.42
N GLY A 29 1.67 7.28 6.08
CA GLY A 29 2.73 7.65 7.01
C GLY A 29 3.47 6.44 7.60
N MET A 30 3.12 5.22 7.16
CA MET A 30 3.67 3.96 7.68
C MET A 30 4.41 3.14 6.62
N GLU A 31 4.70 3.71 5.49
CA GLU A 31 5.54 3.09 4.44
C GLU A 31 7.01 3.12 4.86
N PHE A 32 7.80 2.16 4.34
CA PHE A 32 9.26 2.19 4.47
C PHE A 32 9.86 3.43 3.80
N PRO A 33 10.99 3.99 4.29
CA PRO A 33 11.68 5.11 3.65
C PRO A 33 11.97 4.85 2.16
N GLU A 34 12.42 3.65 1.82
CA GLU A 34 12.73 3.23 0.45
C GLU A 34 11.49 3.23 -0.47
N MET A 35 10.30 3.10 0.11
CA MET A 35 9.06 3.23 -0.65
C MET A 35 8.82 4.69 -1.09
N TYR A 36 9.13 5.66 -0.23
CA TYR A 36 9.03 7.08 -0.60
C TYR A 36 10.06 7.44 -1.68
N ASP A 37 11.28 6.94 -1.57
CA ASP A 37 12.33 7.14 -2.58
C ASP A 37 11.93 6.52 -3.92
N HIS A 38 11.35 5.30 -3.88
CA HIS A 38 10.82 4.63 -5.06
C HIS A 38 9.70 5.45 -5.72
N LEU A 39 8.72 5.93 -4.94
CA LEU A 39 7.62 6.74 -5.48
C LEU A 39 8.13 8.05 -6.09
N ALA A 40 9.10 8.72 -5.46
CA ALA A 40 9.72 9.92 -5.98
C ALA A 40 10.48 9.66 -7.30
N LYS A 41 11.16 8.50 -7.40
CA LYS A 41 11.83 8.05 -8.63
C LYS A 41 10.82 7.76 -9.74
N LEU A 42 9.75 7.03 -9.42
CA LEU A 42 8.69 6.69 -10.36
C LEU A 42 8.02 7.95 -10.92
N GLN A 43 7.67 8.89 -10.06
CA GLN A 43 7.04 10.16 -10.44
C GLN A 43 7.91 10.98 -11.42
N LYS A 44 9.23 10.93 -11.29
CA LYS A 44 10.15 11.62 -12.21
C LYS A 44 10.25 10.95 -13.59
N GLN A 45 9.89 9.68 -13.70
CA GLN A 45 10.01 8.90 -14.94
C GLN A 45 8.74 8.86 -15.77
N VAL A 46 7.62 9.30 -15.21
CA VAL A 46 6.31 9.29 -15.89
C VAL A 46 5.80 10.71 -16.07
N ASP A 47 5.34 11.04 -17.27
CA ASP A 47 4.70 12.33 -17.57
C ASP A 47 3.17 12.20 -17.48
N ILE A 48 2.71 11.82 -16.29
CA ILE A 48 1.30 11.61 -15.98
C ILE A 48 0.99 12.30 -14.66
N PRO A 49 -0.17 12.95 -14.49
CA PRO A 49 -0.60 13.50 -13.20
C PRO A 49 -0.47 12.45 -12.08
N PHE A 50 0.23 12.82 -11.01
CA PHE A 50 0.54 11.91 -9.90
C PHE A 50 -0.03 12.48 -8.60
N THR A 51 -1.12 11.88 -8.12
CA THR A 51 -1.83 12.33 -6.92
C THR A 51 -1.49 11.45 -5.72
N VAL A 52 -1.02 12.10 -4.65
CA VAL A 52 -0.76 11.45 -3.35
C VAL A 52 -1.87 11.84 -2.39
N LEU A 53 -2.73 10.90 -2.08
CA LEU A 53 -3.80 11.08 -1.09
C LEU A 53 -3.27 10.82 0.32
N LYS A 54 -3.68 11.65 1.27
CA LYS A 54 -3.31 11.51 2.67
C LYS A 54 -4.52 11.75 3.57
N SER A 55 -4.66 10.95 4.62
CA SER A 55 -5.70 11.13 5.63
C SER A 55 -5.37 12.32 6.54
N GLU A 56 -6.38 13.10 6.92
CA GLU A 56 -6.26 14.13 7.96
C GLU A 56 -5.87 13.55 9.33
N LYS A 57 -6.26 12.30 9.58
CA LYS A 57 -5.95 11.58 10.81
C LYS A 57 -4.85 10.56 10.55
N SER A 58 -3.86 10.52 11.44
CA SER A 58 -2.74 9.60 11.35
C SER A 58 -3.12 8.15 11.66
N PHE A 59 -2.23 7.22 11.34
CA PHE A 59 -2.36 5.82 11.75
C PHE A 59 -2.44 5.70 13.28
N GLU A 60 -1.56 6.43 14.00
CA GLU A 60 -1.53 6.41 15.47
C GLU A 60 -2.84 6.91 16.07
N TYR A 61 -3.44 7.96 15.48
CA TYR A 61 -4.75 8.43 15.93
C TYR A 61 -5.80 7.33 15.89
N TYR A 62 -5.88 6.60 14.78
CA TYR A 62 -6.84 5.49 14.67
C TYR A 62 -6.49 4.32 15.58
N LEU A 63 -5.20 4.05 15.77
CA LEU A 63 -4.71 2.99 16.65
C LEU A 63 -5.12 3.24 18.11
N LYS A 64 -4.99 4.50 18.61
CA LYS A 64 -5.03 4.82 20.04
C LYS A 64 -6.17 5.75 20.48
N ASP A 65 -6.51 6.74 19.65
CA ASP A 65 -7.29 7.89 20.09
C ASP A 65 -8.70 7.98 19.49
N HIS A 66 -8.95 7.29 18.38
CA HIS A 66 -10.23 7.35 17.68
C HIS A 66 -11.36 6.82 18.55
N GLU A 67 -12.38 7.64 18.82
CA GLU A 67 -13.57 7.23 19.57
C GLU A 67 -14.43 6.26 18.75
N ILE A 68 -14.65 5.06 19.26
CA ILE A 68 -15.49 4.06 18.64
C ILE A 68 -16.95 4.38 18.95
N LYS A 69 -17.71 4.80 17.95
CA LYS A 69 -19.09 5.27 18.12
C LYS A 69 -20.18 4.19 18.06
N ARG A 70 -19.83 2.98 17.59
CA ARG A 70 -20.83 1.91 17.34
C ARG A 70 -20.26 0.52 17.65
N GLY A 71 -21.17 -0.43 17.92
CA GLY A 71 -20.85 -1.82 18.19
C GLY A 71 -20.47 -2.10 19.64
N ASN A 72 -19.94 -3.28 19.92
CA ASN A 72 -19.63 -3.77 21.28
C ASN A 72 -18.50 -2.99 21.97
N HIS A 73 -17.77 -2.16 21.23
CA HIS A 73 -16.67 -1.33 21.74
C HIS A 73 -17.01 0.17 21.76
N ALA A 74 -18.31 0.53 21.62
CA ALA A 74 -18.73 1.92 21.65
C ALA A 74 -18.29 2.63 22.94
N GLY A 75 -17.73 3.84 22.82
CA GLY A 75 -17.18 4.61 23.92
C GLY A 75 -15.71 4.32 24.23
N GLN A 76 -15.14 3.27 23.70
CA GLN A 76 -13.70 3.01 23.80
C GLN A 76 -12.90 3.89 22.84
N ARG A 77 -11.62 4.12 23.18
CA ARG A 77 -10.66 4.84 22.34
C ARG A 77 -9.70 3.88 21.67
N GLY A 78 -9.37 4.19 20.41
CA GLY A 78 -8.49 3.42 19.57
C GLY A 78 -9.11 2.11 19.08
N TYR A 79 -8.80 1.77 17.82
CA TYR A 79 -9.18 0.47 17.26
C TYR A 79 -8.24 -0.65 17.70
N GLY A 80 -7.10 -0.31 18.32
CA GLY A 80 -6.00 -1.25 18.51
C GLY A 80 -5.41 -1.71 17.17
N TRP A 81 -4.58 -2.74 17.20
CA TRP A 81 -3.97 -3.29 15.99
C TRP A 81 -5.02 -3.86 15.02
N ALA A 82 -4.82 -3.55 13.74
CA ALA A 82 -5.65 -4.13 12.69
C ALA A 82 -5.50 -5.66 12.65
N ARG A 83 -6.60 -6.36 12.31
CA ARG A 83 -6.65 -7.83 12.22
C ARG A 83 -7.18 -8.23 10.84
N MET A 84 -7.01 -9.51 10.46
CA MET A 84 -7.45 -10.03 9.16
C MET A 84 -8.91 -9.67 8.84
N ARG A 85 -9.80 -9.73 9.84
CA ARG A 85 -11.23 -9.44 9.70
C ARG A 85 -11.62 -7.99 10.04
N SER A 86 -10.69 -7.19 10.55
CA SER A 86 -10.90 -5.78 10.95
C SER A 86 -9.74 -4.93 10.49
N ARG A 87 -9.68 -4.68 9.17
CA ARG A 87 -8.62 -3.91 8.52
C ARG A 87 -8.99 -2.42 8.45
N TRP A 88 -9.23 -1.81 9.62
CA TRP A 88 -9.59 -0.39 9.70
C TRP A 88 -8.57 0.53 9.00
N CYS A 89 -7.28 0.17 9.04
CA CYS A 89 -6.23 0.94 8.36
C CYS A 89 -6.44 0.97 6.83
N THR A 90 -6.87 -0.15 6.23
CA THR A 90 -7.21 -0.17 4.80
C THR A 90 -8.43 0.70 4.53
N SER A 91 -9.49 0.57 5.33
CA SER A 91 -10.74 1.31 5.11
C SER A 91 -10.56 2.82 5.30
N ASN A 92 -9.98 3.24 6.45
CA ASN A 92 -9.91 4.67 6.81
C ASN A 92 -8.76 5.41 6.16
N LEU A 93 -7.61 4.74 5.95
CA LEU A 93 -6.41 5.40 5.44
C LEU A 93 -6.16 5.17 3.94
N LYS A 94 -6.90 4.25 3.29
CA LYS A 94 -6.69 3.95 1.86
C LYS A 94 -8.01 4.01 1.07
N THR A 95 -8.91 3.04 1.26
CA THR A 95 -10.07 2.87 0.40
C THR A 95 -10.97 4.09 0.40
N SER A 96 -11.33 4.62 1.58
CA SER A 96 -12.22 5.77 1.68
C SER A 96 -11.66 7.05 1.01
N LEU A 97 -10.33 7.21 0.99
CA LEU A 97 -9.70 8.35 0.31
C LEU A 97 -9.76 8.19 -1.20
N ILE A 98 -9.46 6.98 -1.69
CA ILE A 98 -9.55 6.67 -3.12
C ILE A 98 -10.99 6.82 -3.61
N ASP A 99 -11.97 6.27 -2.88
CA ASP A 99 -13.39 6.35 -3.26
C ASP A 99 -13.88 7.80 -3.31
N LYS A 100 -13.47 8.64 -2.34
CA LYS A 100 -13.79 10.07 -2.34
C LYS A 100 -13.15 10.80 -3.52
N HIS A 101 -11.90 10.48 -3.84
CA HIS A 101 -11.20 11.08 -4.97
C HIS A 101 -11.88 10.69 -6.29
N VAL A 102 -12.14 9.41 -6.50
CA VAL A 102 -12.81 8.88 -7.70
C VAL A 102 -14.20 9.49 -7.88
N ALA A 103 -14.96 9.68 -6.81
CA ALA A 103 -16.28 10.29 -6.88
C ALA A 103 -16.28 11.76 -7.33
N GLN A 104 -15.12 12.43 -7.33
CA GLN A 104 -14.96 13.82 -7.78
C GLN A 104 -14.48 13.92 -9.24
N LEU A 105 -14.04 12.79 -9.82
CA LEU A 105 -13.58 12.76 -11.21
C LEU A 105 -14.78 12.82 -12.17
N PRO A 106 -14.64 13.54 -13.30
CA PRO A 106 -15.69 13.62 -14.30
C PRO A 106 -15.80 12.32 -15.12
N GLY A 107 -17.01 11.95 -15.49
CA GLY A 107 -17.25 10.84 -16.41
C GLY A 107 -17.15 9.45 -15.77
N GLU A 108 -16.99 8.45 -16.61
CA GLU A 108 -16.83 7.06 -16.20
C GLU A 108 -15.35 6.78 -15.90
N VAL A 109 -15.06 6.26 -14.72
CA VAL A 109 -13.70 6.00 -14.24
C VAL A 109 -13.38 4.50 -14.23
N THR A 110 -12.40 4.09 -15.02
CA THR A 110 -11.83 2.75 -14.97
C THR A 110 -10.64 2.71 -14.01
N GLN A 111 -10.81 2.05 -12.86
CA GLN A 111 -9.73 1.87 -11.90
C GLN A 111 -8.90 0.63 -12.25
N CYS A 112 -7.61 0.83 -12.53
CA CYS A 112 -6.64 -0.25 -12.72
C CYS A 112 -5.92 -0.59 -11.41
N ILE A 113 -5.87 -1.86 -11.04
CA ILE A 113 -5.25 -2.33 -9.78
C ILE A 113 -4.21 -3.40 -10.07
N GLY A 114 -3.00 -3.24 -9.49
CA GLY A 114 -1.91 -4.19 -9.60
C GLY A 114 -2.15 -5.43 -8.74
N ILE A 115 -2.89 -6.38 -9.30
CA ILE A 115 -3.02 -7.76 -8.80
C ILE A 115 -2.43 -8.66 -9.88
N ALA A 116 -1.51 -9.54 -9.48
CA ALA A 116 -0.82 -10.45 -10.38
C ALA A 116 -1.69 -11.65 -10.80
N ALA A 117 -1.31 -12.33 -11.88
CA ALA A 117 -2.09 -13.41 -12.46
C ALA A 117 -2.23 -14.64 -11.55
N ASP A 118 -1.28 -14.86 -10.66
CA ASP A 118 -1.29 -15.92 -9.64
C ASP A 118 -2.14 -15.56 -8.38
N GLU A 119 -2.63 -14.33 -8.28
CA GLU A 119 -3.53 -13.87 -7.21
C GLU A 119 -4.99 -13.68 -7.68
N LYS A 120 -5.48 -14.39 -8.68
CA LYS A 120 -6.81 -14.22 -9.30
C LYS A 120 -7.98 -14.27 -8.33
N ASN A 121 -7.85 -14.95 -7.19
CA ASN A 121 -8.87 -14.99 -6.14
C ASN A 121 -9.16 -13.63 -5.48
N ARG A 122 -8.30 -12.62 -5.71
CA ARG A 122 -8.44 -11.25 -5.23
C ARG A 122 -9.17 -10.32 -6.22
N VAL A 123 -9.41 -10.76 -7.44
CA VAL A 123 -10.11 -10.00 -8.50
C VAL A 123 -11.54 -9.70 -8.09
N ARG A 124 -12.01 -8.47 -8.36
CA ARG A 124 -13.38 -7.96 -8.12
C ARG A 124 -13.83 -7.18 -9.36
N ASP A 125 -14.63 -6.15 -9.16
CA ASP A 125 -15.27 -5.28 -10.16
C ASP A 125 -14.37 -4.11 -10.67
N LYS A 126 -13.06 -4.36 -10.79
CA LYS A 126 -12.07 -3.40 -11.28
C LYS A 126 -11.31 -4.00 -12.47
N ARG A 127 -10.50 -3.20 -13.12
CA ARG A 127 -9.59 -3.68 -14.16
C ARG A 127 -8.26 -4.15 -13.53
N TYR A 128 -7.75 -5.27 -14.00
CA TYR A 128 -6.53 -5.91 -13.47
C TYR A 128 -5.55 -6.23 -14.62
N PRO A 129 -4.81 -5.23 -15.11
CA PRO A 129 -3.96 -5.38 -16.29
C PRO A 129 -2.96 -6.53 -16.20
N LEU A 130 -2.32 -6.76 -15.03
CA LEU A 130 -1.38 -7.88 -14.90
C LEU A 130 -2.07 -9.26 -15.05
N VAL A 131 -3.33 -9.38 -14.63
CA VAL A 131 -4.12 -10.60 -14.85
C VAL A 131 -4.45 -10.76 -16.33
N GLU A 132 -4.83 -9.66 -17.01
CA GLU A 132 -5.09 -9.65 -18.46
C GLU A 132 -3.85 -10.04 -19.27
N TYR A 133 -2.67 -9.58 -18.84
CA TYR A 133 -1.40 -9.87 -19.47
C TYR A 133 -0.80 -11.23 -19.09
N GLY A 134 -1.37 -11.92 -18.10
CA GLY A 134 -0.88 -13.19 -17.59
C GLY A 134 0.40 -13.10 -16.76
N ILE A 135 0.70 -11.93 -16.18
CA ILE A 135 1.93 -11.64 -15.44
C ILE A 135 1.80 -12.06 -13.98
N THR A 136 2.70 -12.91 -13.53
CA THR A 136 2.82 -13.38 -12.14
C THR A 136 3.54 -12.37 -11.24
N GLU A 137 3.45 -12.55 -9.90
CA GLU A 137 4.19 -11.72 -8.93
C GLU A 137 5.71 -11.75 -9.16
N ALA A 138 6.26 -12.91 -9.51
CA ALA A 138 7.69 -13.07 -9.78
C ALA A 138 8.11 -12.33 -11.05
N GLU A 139 7.32 -12.44 -12.12
CA GLU A 139 7.57 -11.74 -13.39
C GLU A 139 7.42 -10.22 -13.22
N ALA A 140 6.44 -9.77 -12.44
CA ALA A 140 6.26 -8.35 -12.12
C ALA A 140 7.48 -7.78 -11.40
N LEU A 141 8.04 -8.50 -10.42
CA LEU A 141 9.26 -8.09 -9.72
C LEU A 141 10.47 -8.06 -10.64
N ALA A 142 10.69 -9.13 -11.42
CA ALA A 142 11.79 -9.22 -12.37
C ALA A 142 11.72 -8.09 -13.42
N TYR A 143 10.53 -7.79 -13.92
CA TYR A 143 10.30 -6.68 -14.83
C TYR A 143 10.67 -5.33 -14.19
N CYS A 144 10.24 -5.07 -12.96
CA CYS A 144 10.61 -3.84 -12.25
C CYS A 144 12.13 -3.71 -12.08
N TYR A 145 12.81 -4.78 -11.73
CA TYR A 145 14.29 -4.79 -11.61
C TYR A 145 14.95 -4.48 -12.95
N SER A 146 14.48 -5.05 -14.05
CA SER A 146 15.00 -4.75 -15.40
C SER A 146 14.84 -3.28 -15.81
N ARG A 147 13.85 -2.60 -15.21
CA ARG A 147 13.58 -1.15 -15.40
C ARG A 147 14.29 -0.28 -14.35
N GLY A 148 15.14 -0.87 -13.50
CA GLY A 148 15.94 -0.19 -12.49
C GLY A 148 15.16 0.18 -11.21
N PHE A 149 14.04 -0.45 -10.94
CA PHE A 149 13.27 -0.27 -9.70
C PHE A 149 13.53 -1.45 -8.75
N ASP A 150 14.21 -1.20 -7.64
CA ASP A 150 14.67 -2.20 -6.66
C ASP A 150 14.19 -1.96 -5.22
N TRP A 151 13.53 -0.82 -4.97
CA TRP A 151 13.08 -0.42 -3.61
C TRP A 151 14.20 -0.46 -2.56
N GLY A 152 15.44 -0.11 -2.94
CA GLY A 152 16.58 -0.16 -2.04
C GLY A 152 16.85 -1.56 -1.45
N GLY A 153 16.49 -2.62 -2.16
CA GLY A 153 16.68 -4.01 -1.71
C GLY A 153 15.59 -4.55 -0.78
N LEU A 154 14.50 -3.82 -0.53
CA LEU A 154 13.42 -4.30 0.37
C LEU A 154 12.90 -5.68 0.01
N TYR A 155 12.71 -5.99 -1.28
CA TYR A 155 12.21 -7.30 -1.73
C TYR A 155 13.22 -8.44 -1.61
N GLU A 156 14.49 -8.15 -1.31
CA GLU A 156 15.51 -9.16 -1.01
C GLU A 156 15.38 -9.69 0.43
N VAL A 157 14.84 -8.87 1.33
CA VAL A 157 14.73 -9.17 2.76
C VAL A 157 13.30 -9.35 3.25
N MET A 158 12.32 -8.82 2.49
CA MET A 158 10.90 -8.90 2.79
C MET A 158 10.20 -9.69 1.68
N GLY A 159 9.53 -10.75 2.02
CA GLY A 159 8.72 -11.51 1.06
C GLY A 159 7.56 -10.67 0.49
N ARG A 160 7.06 -9.72 1.29
CA ARG A 160 6.04 -8.76 0.90
C ARG A 160 6.36 -7.39 1.48
N VAL A 161 6.47 -6.38 0.63
CA VAL A 161 6.58 -4.99 1.06
C VAL A 161 5.18 -4.41 1.30
N SER A 162 4.93 -4.01 2.56
CA SER A 162 3.71 -3.35 3.03
C SER A 162 4.09 -2.20 3.97
N CYS A 163 3.16 -1.68 4.79
CA CYS A 163 3.55 -0.79 5.88
C CYS A 163 4.53 -1.50 6.82
N TRP A 164 5.57 -0.82 7.29
CA TRP A 164 6.59 -1.41 8.18
C TRP A 164 6.01 -1.93 9.50
N CYS A 165 4.88 -1.37 9.95
CA CYS A 165 4.15 -1.78 11.17
C CYS A 165 2.98 -2.74 10.90
N CYS A 166 2.90 -3.37 9.72
CA CYS A 166 1.74 -4.19 9.37
C CYS A 166 1.62 -5.42 10.29
N PRO A 167 0.51 -5.58 11.04
CA PRO A 167 0.34 -6.71 11.94
C PRO A 167 0.10 -8.05 11.23
N LEU A 168 0.01 -8.02 9.90
CA LEU A 168 -0.12 -9.22 9.06
C LEU A 168 1.23 -9.70 8.50
N GLN A 169 2.34 -9.10 8.96
CA GLN A 169 3.69 -9.59 8.68
C GLN A 169 3.92 -10.95 9.37
N ASN A 170 4.66 -11.81 8.71
CA ASN A 170 5.11 -13.06 9.31
C ASN A 170 6.36 -12.81 10.19
N LEU A 171 6.74 -13.83 10.98
CA LEU A 171 7.88 -13.72 11.89
C LEU A 171 9.22 -13.45 11.18
N ASN A 172 9.39 -13.91 9.95
CA ASN A 172 10.63 -13.66 9.20
C ASN A 172 10.70 -12.20 8.75
N GLU A 173 9.58 -11.62 8.34
CA GLU A 173 9.48 -10.19 8.02
C GLU A 173 9.73 -9.31 9.24
N LEU A 174 9.18 -9.66 10.42
CA LEU A 174 9.45 -8.95 11.68
C LEU A 174 10.93 -9.06 12.10
N ARG A 175 11.55 -10.22 11.93
CA ARG A 175 13.01 -10.41 12.16
C ARG A 175 13.84 -9.59 11.18
N ALA A 176 13.42 -9.54 9.91
CA ALA A 176 14.07 -8.71 8.91
C ALA A 176 13.96 -7.22 9.27
N LEU A 177 12.75 -6.72 9.60
CA LEU A 177 12.53 -5.36 10.07
C LEU A 177 13.48 -5.00 11.23
N ARG A 178 13.52 -5.83 12.27
CA ARG A 178 14.40 -5.62 13.43
C ARG A 178 15.87 -5.52 13.05
N ARG A 179 16.32 -6.32 12.08
CA ARG A 179 17.71 -6.38 11.64
C ARG A 179 18.09 -5.22 10.73
N THR A 180 17.24 -4.89 9.77
CA THR A 180 17.54 -3.92 8.70
C THR A 180 17.09 -2.50 9.03
N HIS A 181 16.03 -2.35 9.84
CA HIS A 181 15.42 -1.08 10.21
C HIS A 181 15.22 -0.98 11.74
N PRO A 182 16.30 -0.97 12.55
CA PRO A 182 16.18 -0.99 14.01
C PRO A 182 15.42 0.20 14.60
N GLU A 183 15.39 1.34 13.88
CA GLU A 183 14.63 2.52 14.30
C GLU A 183 13.12 2.34 14.09
N LEU A 184 12.72 1.73 12.97
CA LEU A 184 11.31 1.40 12.73
C LEU A 184 10.85 0.28 13.68
N TRP A 185 11.74 -0.65 14.01
CA TRP A 185 11.47 -1.66 15.02
C TRP A 185 11.21 -1.04 16.41
N ARG A 186 12.02 -0.07 16.85
CA ARG A 186 11.77 0.67 18.10
C ARG A 186 10.41 1.35 18.10
N LYS A 187 10.08 2.06 17.00
CA LYS A 187 8.75 2.68 16.84
C LYS A 187 7.61 1.66 16.87
N LEU A 188 7.82 0.45 16.32
CA LEU A 188 6.82 -0.61 16.37
C LEU A 188 6.54 -1.02 17.82
N ILE A 189 7.57 -1.21 18.65
CA ILE A 189 7.42 -1.54 20.07
C ILE A 189 6.70 -0.41 20.82
N GLU A 190 7.09 0.86 20.59
CA GLU A 190 6.42 2.02 21.20
C GLU A 190 4.93 2.09 20.83
N LEU A 191 4.58 1.77 19.57
CA LEU A 191 3.18 1.71 19.14
C LEU A 191 2.42 0.54 19.79
N ASP A 192 3.08 -0.59 19.98
CA ASP A 192 2.49 -1.78 20.60
C ASP A 192 2.20 -1.51 22.08
N ASP A 193 3.17 -1.04 22.83
CA ASP A 193 3.02 -0.66 24.24
C ASP A 193 1.90 0.36 24.43
N ALA A 194 1.80 1.35 23.53
CA ALA A 194 0.77 2.37 23.58
C ALA A 194 -0.63 1.88 23.15
N SER A 195 -0.74 0.74 22.50
CA SER A 195 -2.01 0.16 22.04
C SER A 195 -2.66 -0.77 23.07
N LEU A 196 -1.90 -1.19 24.09
CA LEU A 196 -2.34 -2.09 25.16
C LEU A 196 -3.02 -1.36 26.33
N ASN A 197 -2.97 -0.03 26.36
CA ASN A 197 -3.59 0.86 27.37
C ASN A 197 -4.83 1.57 26.80
#